data_1a467bf2f566b2ac20863328b728eb76
#
_entry.id   1a467bf2f566b2ac20863328b728eb76
#
_cell.length_a   1.000
_cell.length_b   1.000
_cell.length_c   1.000
_cell.angle_alpha   90.00
_cell.angle_beta   90.00
_cell.angle_gamma   90.00
#
_symmetry.space_group_name_H-M   'P 1'
#
loop_
_entity.id
_entity.type
_entity.pdbx_description
1 polymer ?
#
loop_
_entity_poly.entity_id
_entity_poly.type
_entity_poly.pdbx_seq_one_letter_code
_entity_poly.pdbx_strand_id
1 'polypeptide(L)'
;MIKINVNYDDNYVSKFKVSGHAGYDVSGKDIVCASVSSLVISSINLALRLNEKSVVVTQKEGLIDAKVLVHDKVINEVFLNMINMLEELQKSYKNNIKFI
;
A
#
# COMPACT_ATOMS: atom_id res chain seq x y z
N MET A 1 -5.16 9.31 10.92
CA MET A 1 -4.28 8.12 10.98
C MET A 1 -4.51 7.26 9.75
N ILE A 2 -3.46 6.94 9.04
CA ILE A 2 -3.50 5.95 7.96
C ILE A 2 -3.41 4.57 8.59
N LYS A 3 -4.33 3.69 8.21
CA LYS A 3 -4.36 2.30 8.66
C LYS A 3 -4.02 1.39 7.50
N ILE A 4 -3.05 0.51 7.69
CA ILE A 4 -2.58 -0.42 6.67
C ILE A 4 -2.85 -1.83 7.16
N ASN A 5 -3.55 -2.61 6.35
CA ASN A 5 -3.83 -4.01 6.61
C ASN A 5 -3.32 -4.85 5.45
N VAL A 6 -2.55 -5.89 5.74
CA VAL A 6 -2.00 -6.81 4.74
C VAL A 6 -2.40 -8.23 5.08
N ASN A 7 -2.86 -8.97 4.09
CA ASN A 7 -3.17 -10.39 4.21
C ASN A 7 -2.27 -11.20 3.30
N TYR A 8 -1.96 -12.40 3.73
CA TYR A 8 -1.08 -13.34 3.01
C TYR A 8 -1.82 -14.64 2.76
N ASP A 9 -1.45 -15.29 1.66
CA ASP A 9 -1.90 -16.64 1.32
C ASP A 9 -0.67 -17.43 0.89
N ASP A 10 -0.33 -18.51 1.63
CA ASP A 10 0.91 -19.27 1.41
C ASP A 10 2.16 -18.40 1.33
N ASN A 11 2.27 -17.41 2.23
CA ASN A 11 3.38 -16.45 2.29
C ASN A 11 3.45 -15.48 1.10
N TYR A 12 2.45 -15.48 0.22
CA TYR A 12 2.31 -14.47 -0.83
C TYR A 12 1.35 -13.39 -0.35
N VAL A 13 1.65 -12.14 -0.64
CA VAL A 13 0.71 -11.04 -0.40
C VAL A 13 -0.53 -11.28 -1.23
N SER A 14 -1.69 -11.40 -0.57
CA SER A 14 -2.96 -11.69 -1.24
C SER A 14 -3.89 -10.49 -1.29
N LYS A 15 -3.78 -9.61 -0.32
CA LYS A 15 -4.66 -8.44 -0.21
C LYS A 15 -3.99 -7.38 0.65
N PHE A 16 -4.19 -6.12 0.31
CA PHE A 16 -3.82 -5.03 1.21
C PHE A 16 -4.81 -3.89 1.10
N LYS A 17 -4.99 -3.20 2.21
CA LYS A 17 -5.92 -2.09 2.32
C LYS A 17 -5.22 -0.94 3.03
N VAL A 18 -5.31 0.23 2.44
CA VAL A 18 -4.77 1.48 3.00
C VAL A 18 -5.94 2.44 3.13
N SER A 19 -6.23 2.86 4.34
CA SER A 19 -7.42 3.68 4.61
C SER A 19 -7.11 4.82 5.57
N GLY A 20 -7.90 5.87 5.48
CA GLY A 20 -7.81 7.04 6.35
C GLY A 20 -6.88 8.11 5.80
N HIS A 21 -6.64 9.11 6.64
CA HIS A 21 -5.75 10.23 6.36
C HIS A 21 -4.70 10.31 7.46
N ALA A 22 -3.47 10.72 7.11
CA ALA A 22 -2.36 10.76 8.06
C ALA A 22 -2.59 11.75 9.20
N GLY A 23 -3.27 12.86 8.91
CA GLY A 23 -3.45 13.92 9.90
C GLY A 23 -2.16 14.65 10.25
N TYR A 24 -1.18 14.60 9.38
CA TYR A 24 0.11 15.26 9.56
C TYR A 24 0.01 16.75 9.27
N ASP A 25 -0.74 17.11 8.23
CA ASP A 25 -0.97 18.49 7.81
C ASP A 25 -2.33 18.58 7.12
N VAL A 26 -2.72 19.77 6.72
CA VAL A 26 -3.97 19.99 5.98
C VAL A 26 -3.93 19.33 4.61
N SER A 27 -5.11 19.08 4.04
CA SER A 27 -5.24 18.49 2.70
C SER A 27 -4.41 19.28 1.67
N GLY A 28 -3.69 18.56 0.82
CA GLY A 28 -2.82 19.14 -0.18
C GLY A 28 -1.40 19.48 0.30
N LYS A 29 -1.15 19.43 1.61
CA LYS A 29 0.17 19.69 2.21
C LYS A 29 0.67 18.52 3.05
N ASP A 30 -0.10 17.45 3.14
CA ASP A 30 0.26 16.30 3.98
C ASP A 30 1.26 15.41 3.25
N ILE A 31 2.53 15.56 3.61
CA ILE A 31 3.63 14.80 3.00
C ILE A 31 3.57 13.32 3.36
N VAL A 32 2.97 12.98 4.49
CA VAL A 32 2.84 11.58 4.91
C VAL A 32 1.80 10.87 4.04
N CYS A 33 0.63 11.49 3.83
CA CYS A 33 -0.38 10.98 2.90
C CYS A 33 0.19 10.82 1.50
N ALA A 34 0.92 11.82 1.01
CA ALA A 34 1.51 11.80 -0.32
C ALA A 34 2.54 10.68 -0.45
N SER A 35 3.38 10.48 0.57
CA SER A 35 4.40 9.43 0.58
C SER A 35 3.78 8.03 0.54
N VAL A 36 2.78 7.79 1.39
CA VAL A 36 2.08 6.49 1.42
C VAL A 36 1.40 6.23 0.09
N SER A 37 0.67 7.21 -0.43
CA SER A 37 -0.05 7.07 -1.71
C SER A 37 0.92 6.80 -2.85
N SER A 38 2.04 7.50 -2.92
CA SER A 38 3.07 7.29 -3.95
C SER A 38 3.64 5.88 -3.91
N LEU A 39 3.99 5.38 -2.73
CA LEU A 39 4.52 4.02 -2.57
C LEU A 39 3.51 2.98 -3.03
N VAL A 40 2.27 3.10 -2.59
CA VAL A 40 1.22 2.13 -2.88
C VAL A 40 0.85 2.15 -4.36
N ILE A 41 0.55 3.32 -4.90
CA ILE A 41 0.14 3.46 -6.31
C ILE A 41 1.26 3.08 -7.26
N SER A 42 2.50 3.49 -6.96
CA SER A 42 3.67 3.12 -7.76
C SER A 42 3.87 1.60 -7.81
N SER A 43 3.71 0.93 -6.67
CA SER A 43 3.86 -0.52 -6.59
C SER A 43 2.75 -1.25 -7.35
N ILE A 44 1.51 -0.79 -7.23
CA ILE A 44 0.37 -1.33 -7.99
C ILE A 44 0.62 -1.16 -9.50
N ASN A 45 1.04 0.02 -9.91
CA ASN A 45 1.30 0.30 -11.32
C ASN A 45 2.42 -0.58 -11.87
N LEU A 46 3.47 -0.82 -11.10
CA LEU A 46 4.54 -1.72 -11.50
C LEU A 46 4.03 -3.16 -11.66
N ALA A 47 3.24 -3.63 -10.71
CA ALA A 47 2.64 -4.97 -10.80
C ALA A 47 1.78 -5.12 -12.07
N LEU A 48 0.97 -4.10 -12.38
CA LEU A 48 0.12 -4.11 -13.58
C LEU A 48 0.95 -4.06 -14.88
N ARG A 49 2.10 -3.39 -14.88
CA ARG A 49 3.01 -3.38 -16.02
C ARG A 49 3.66 -4.76 -16.24
N LEU A 50 3.95 -5.46 -15.16
CA LEU A 50 4.52 -6.80 -15.22
C LEU A 50 3.48 -7.85 -15.64
N ASN A 51 2.26 -7.71 -15.15
CA ASN A 51 1.13 -8.57 -15.47
C ASN A 51 -0.16 -7.80 -15.26
N GLU A 52 -0.84 -7.44 -16.32
CA GLU A 52 -2.08 -6.64 -16.26
C GLU A 52 -3.21 -7.30 -15.49
N LYS A 53 -3.13 -8.62 -15.27
CA LYS A 53 -4.12 -9.39 -14.50
C LYS A 53 -3.68 -9.67 -13.06
N SER A 54 -2.57 -9.07 -12.61
CA SER A 54 -1.98 -9.40 -11.31
C SER A 54 -2.77 -8.89 -10.12
N VAL A 55 -3.41 -7.75 -10.23
CA VAL A 55 -4.06 -7.09 -9.11
C VAL A 55 -5.33 -6.37 -9.55
N VAL A 56 -6.33 -6.40 -8.69
CA VAL A 56 -7.58 -5.63 -8.85
C VAL A 56 -7.64 -4.60 -7.73
N VAL A 57 -7.89 -3.35 -8.08
CA VAL A 57 -7.83 -2.23 -7.15
C VAL A 57 -9.14 -1.46 -7.14
N THR A 58 -9.64 -1.20 -5.95
CA THR A 58 -10.69 -0.22 -5.70
C THR A 58 -10.04 0.98 -5.05
N GLN A 59 -10.19 2.15 -5.65
CA GLN A 59 -9.59 3.38 -5.14
C GLN A 59 -10.64 4.48 -5.07
N LYS A 60 -10.69 5.14 -3.93
CA LYS A 60 -11.51 6.34 -3.72
C LYS A 60 -10.82 7.19 -2.66
N GLU A 61 -11.37 8.38 -2.38
CA GLU A 61 -10.77 9.25 -1.39
C GLU A 61 -10.64 8.53 -0.04
N GLY A 62 -9.42 8.54 0.50
CA GLY A 62 -9.12 7.92 1.79
C GLY A 62 -9.12 6.39 1.78
N LEU A 63 -9.11 5.75 0.60
CA LEU A 63 -9.13 4.29 0.53
C LEU A 63 -8.44 3.77 -0.73
N ILE A 64 -7.52 2.83 -0.53
CA ILE A 64 -7.00 1.97 -1.58
C ILE A 64 -7.17 0.54 -1.07
N ASP A 65 -7.91 -0.28 -1.81
CA ASP A 65 -8.16 -1.68 -1.49
C ASP A 65 -7.72 -2.52 -2.69
N ALA A 66 -6.69 -3.33 -2.51
CA ALA A 66 -6.10 -4.11 -3.59
C ALA A 66 -6.15 -5.59 -3.28
N LYS A 67 -6.50 -6.37 -4.30
CA LYS A 67 -6.52 -7.82 -4.22
C LYS A 67 -5.54 -8.37 -5.26
N VAL A 68 -4.55 -9.13 -4.79
CA VAL A 68 -3.53 -9.75 -5.65
C VAL A 68 -4.07 -11.10 -6.11
N LEU A 69 -4.17 -11.28 -7.43
CA LEU A 69 -4.85 -12.44 -8.03
C LEU A 69 -3.90 -13.58 -8.41
N VAL A 70 -2.60 -13.38 -8.26
CA VAL A 70 -1.59 -14.34 -8.72
C VAL A 70 -0.61 -14.69 -7.61
N HIS A 71 -0.15 -15.94 -7.59
CA HIS A 71 0.97 -16.39 -6.78
C HIS A 71 2.24 -16.35 -7.63
N ASP A 72 2.68 -15.14 -7.97
CA ASP A 72 3.85 -14.92 -8.79
C ASP A 72 4.97 -14.35 -7.91
N LYS A 73 6.15 -14.93 -7.99
CA LYS A 73 7.27 -14.55 -7.15
C LYS A 73 7.72 -13.11 -7.38
N VAL A 74 7.74 -12.66 -8.62
CA VAL A 74 8.16 -11.29 -8.96
C VAL A 74 7.13 -10.28 -8.47
N ILE A 75 5.85 -10.53 -8.71
CA ILE A 75 4.76 -9.68 -8.22
C ILE A 75 4.79 -9.62 -6.69
N ASN A 76 5.03 -10.75 -6.03
CA ASN A 76 5.13 -10.78 -4.57
C ASN A 76 6.27 -9.92 -4.05
N GLU A 77 7.44 -9.96 -4.73
CA GLU A 77 8.57 -9.10 -4.36
C GLU A 77 8.24 -7.62 -4.48
N VAL A 78 7.46 -7.21 -5.49
CA VAL A 78 7.01 -5.83 -5.63
C VAL A 78 6.22 -5.39 -4.39
N PHE A 79 5.28 -6.21 -3.95
CA PHE A 79 4.45 -5.86 -2.79
C PHE A 79 5.16 -6.02 -1.45
N LEU A 80 6.07 -6.99 -1.32
CA LEU A 80 6.92 -7.09 -0.13
C LEU A 80 7.82 -5.86 0.01
N ASN A 81 8.38 -5.37 -1.08
CA ASN A 81 9.15 -4.13 -1.07
C ASN A 81 8.30 -2.93 -0.65
N MET A 82 7.08 -2.83 -1.19
CA MET A 82 6.13 -1.79 -0.79
C MET A 82 5.88 -1.82 0.71
N ILE A 83 5.61 -3.00 1.25
CA ILE A 83 5.33 -3.17 2.69
C ILE A 83 6.53 -2.76 3.53
N ASN A 84 7.74 -3.19 3.14
CA ASN A 84 8.96 -2.82 3.84
C ASN A 84 9.18 -1.31 3.84
N MET A 85 8.91 -0.64 2.72
CA MET A 85 9.04 0.81 2.62
C MET A 85 7.99 1.52 3.48
N LEU A 86 6.76 0.99 3.53
CA LEU A 86 5.72 1.54 4.40
C LEU A 86 6.06 1.36 5.89
N GLU A 87 6.68 0.24 6.25
CA GLU A 87 7.15 0.01 7.62
C GLU A 87 8.25 1.00 8.01
N GLU A 88 9.18 1.28 7.11
CA GLU A 88 10.21 2.30 7.34
C GLU A 88 9.60 3.70 7.52
N LEU A 89 8.61 4.02 6.69
CA LEU A 89 7.90 5.30 6.79
C LEU A 89 7.16 5.41 8.12
N GLN A 90 6.55 4.32 8.58
CA GLN A 90 5.86 4.28 9.87
C GLN A 90 6.81 4.58 11.04
N LYS A 91 8.04 4.11 10.98
CA LYS A 91 9.04 4.39 12.04
C LYS A 91 9.27 5.89 12.22
N SER A 92 9.24 6.65 11.13
CA SER A 92 9.41 8.10 11.15
C SER A 92 8.12 8.84 11.53
N TYR A 93 6.97 8.25 11.29
CA TYR A 93 5.67 8.89 11.48
C TYR A 93 4.70 8.00 12.27
N LYS A 94 5.13 7.59 13.47
CA LYS A 94 4.40 6.63 14.33
C LYS A 94 2.99 7.09 14.70
N ASN A 95 2.78 8.40 14.80
CA ASN A 95 1.48 8.96 15.17
C ASN A 95 0.53 9.11 13.98
N ASN A 96 0.99 8.80 12.78
CA ASN A 96 0.26 9.07 11.55
C ASN A 96 -0.02 7.80 10.72
N ILE A 97 0.71 6.72 10.97
CA ILE A 97 0.59 5.44 10.26
C ILE A 97 0.54 4.28 11.25
N LYS A 98 -0.39 3.37 11.03
CA LYS A 98 -0.54 2.17 11.86
C LYS A 98 -0.83 0.95 10.98
N PHE A 99 -0.09 -0.14 11.21
CA PHE A 99 -0.44 -1.45 10.68
C PHE A 99 -1.43 -2.14 11.62
N ILE A 100 -2.48 -2.69 11.06
CA ILE A 100 -3.57 -3.31 11.82
C ILE A 100 -3.80 -4.77 11.42
#